data_346698c1e9b1e52a6b7855c5e2d2ec7b
#
_entry.id   346698c1e9b1e52a6b7855c5e2d2ec7b
#
_cell.length_a   1.000
_cell.length_b   1.000
_cell.length_c   1.000
_cell.angle_alpha   90.00
_cell.angle_beta   90.00
_cell.angle_gamma   90.00
#
_symmetry.space_group_name_H-M   'P 1'
#
loop_
_entity.id
_entity.type
_entity.pdbx_description
1 polymer ?
#
loop_
_entity_poly.entity_id
_entity_poly.type
_entity_poly.pdbx_seq_one_letter_code
_entity_poly.pdbx_strand_id
1 'polypeptide(L)'
;MRICCLVNFEVLNKDEMNRLYKHERTASLSETEKLFSQGNRFMAYPFSVRFILLPSTSCSVSALLTAPKRYQKTAINRNRAKRLLRETYRKQKHILYSHLENRQERLIINIGLVSKQMPTYLLTEQKMDEIIRTIVKKTSHEND
;
A
#
# COMPACT_ATOMS: atom_id res chain seq x y z
N MET A 1 -7.83 -19.29 -7.90
CA MET A 1 -7.34 -18.04 -7.36
C MET A 1 -5.87 -17.80 -7.61
N ARG A 2 -5.51 -18.05 -8.82
CA ARG A 2 -4.14 -18.01 -9.31
C ARG A 2 -3.89 -16.79 -10.20
N ILE A 3 -4.77 -15.80 -10.13
CA ILE A 3 -4.91 -14.83 -11.22
C ILE A 3 -4.13 -13.55 -10.96
N CYS A 4 -3.71 -13.29 -9.71
CA CYS A 4 -3.04 -12.04 -9.41
C CYS A 4 -1.63 -11.92 -9.99
N CYS A 5 -0.95 -13.05 -10.20
CA CYS A 5 0.41 -13.05 -10.74
C CYS A 5 0.53 -13.57 -12.17
N LEU A 6 -0.52 -14.21 -12.67
CA LEU A 6 -0.52 -14.83 -14.00
C LEU A 6 -1.30 -14.04 -15.05
N VAL A 7 -1.93 -12.96 -14.67
CA VAL A 7 -2.49 -12.08 -15.66
C VAL A 7 -1.31 -11.37 -16.31
N ASN A 8 -0.98 -11.80 -17.50
CA ASN A 8 0.03 -11.18 -18.31
C ASN A 8 -0.15 -9.67 -18.26
N PHE A 9 0.80 -9.01 -17.63
CA PHE A 9 0.85 -7.56 -17.49
C PHE A 9 0.70 -6.82 -18.82
N GLU A 10 0.96 -7.54 -19.92
CA GLU A 10 0.89 -7.03 -21.29
C GLU A 10 -0.54 -6.99 -21.87
N VAL A 11 -1.51 -7.68 -21.25
CA VAL A 11 -2.86 -7.82 -21.82
C VAL A 11 -3.89 -6.97 -21.09
N LEU A 12 -3.57 -6.45 -19.90
CA LEU A 12 -4.50 -5.61 -19.15
C LEU A 12 -4.53 -4.19 -19.70
N ASN A 13 -5.73 -3.71 -19.97
CA ASN A 13 -5.92 -2.29 -20.26
C ASN A 13 -5.39 -1.45 -19.09
N LYS A 14 -4.77 -0.33 -19.40
CA LYS A 14 -4.20 0.58 -18.41
C LYS A 14 -5.21 0.97 -17.31
N ASP A 15 -6.48 1.02 -17.65
CA ASP A 15 -7.56 1.33 -16.71
C ASP A 15 -7.83 0.19 -15.73
N GLU A 16 -7.70 -1.06 -16.16
CA GLU A 16 -7.87 -2.22 -15.30
C GLU A 16 -6.70 -2.37 -14.32
N MET A 17 -5.49 -2.08 -14.76
CA MET A 17 -4.31 -2.10 -13.89
C MET A 17 -4.40 -1.05 -12.78
N ASN A 18 -5.03 0.06 -13.04
CA ASN A 18 -5.16 1.15 -12.08
C ASN A 18 -6.40 1.01 -11.16
N ARG A 19 -7.19 -0.04 -11.34
CA ARG A 19 -8.37 -0.25 -10.49
C ARG A 19 -7.97 -0.86 -9.15
N LEU A 20 -8.49 -0.29 -8.07
CA LEU A 20 -8.23 -0.78 -6.71
C LEU A 20 -9.40 -1.66 -6.24
N TYR A 21 -9.18 -2.97 -6.23
CA TYR A 21 -10.18 -3.94 -5.84
C TYR A 21 -10.31 -4.08 -4.32
N LYS A 22 -11.42 -4.67 -3.86
CA LYS A 22 -11.68 -4.86 -2.43
C LYS A 22 -10.59 -5.71 -1.75
N HIS A 23 -10.16 -6.80 -2.40
CA HIS A 23 -9.14 -7.69 -1.83
C HIS A 23 -7.76 -7.02 -1.69
N GLU A 24 -7.51 -5.96 -2.45
CA GLU A 24 -6.27 -5.18 -2.34
C GLU A 24 -6.31 -4.15 -1.20
N ARG A 25 -7.48 -3.93 -0.60
CA ARG A 25 -7.69 -2.96 0.48
C ARG A 25 -7.94 -3.61 1.82
N THR A 26 -7.97 -4.93 1.87
CA THR A 26 -8.33 -5.68 3.09
C THR A 26 -7.25 -6.69 3.44
N ALA A 27 -7.10 -6.92 4.72
CA ALA A 27 -6.26 -7.97 5.27
C ALA A 27 -7.03 -8.67 6.39
N SER A 28 -6.68 -9.93 6.68
CA SER A 28 -7.27 -10.65 7.80
C SER A 28 -6.82 -10.05 9.13
N LEU A 29 -7.54 -10.38 10.20
CA LEU A 29 -7.18 -9.90 11.54
C LEU A 29 -5.78 -10.38 11.95
N SER A 30 -5.46 -11.65 11.68
CA SER A 30 -4.15 -12.20 12.01
C SER A 30 -3.01 -11.54 11.20
N GLU A 31 -3.24 -11.24 9.93
CA GLU A 31 -2.27 -10.50 9.11
C GLU A 31 -2.04 -9.09 9.62
N THR A 32 -3.12 -8.42 10.03
CA THR A 32 -3.05 -7.07 10.59
C THR A 32 -2.27 -7.07 11.91
N GLU A 33 -2.53 -8.04 12.78
CA GLU A 33 -1.79 -8.19 14.03
C GLU A 33 -0.30 -8.43 13.81
N LYS A 34 0.06 -9.28 12.84
CA LYS A 34 1.46 -9.50 12.46
C LYS A 34 2.10 -8.24 11.91
N LEU A 35 1.38 -7.48 11.11
CA LEU A 35 1.86 -6.22 10.57
C LEU A 35 2.23 -5.23 11.68
N PHE A 36 1.37 -5.08 12.69
CA PHE A 36 1.60 -4.15 13.79
C PHE A 36 2.64 -4.64 14.80
N SER A 37 2.78 -5.95 14.97
CA SER A 37 3.75 -6.51 15.93
C SER A 37 5.15 -6.74 15.34
N GLN A 38 5.25 -7.16 14.08
CA GLN A 38 6.50 -7.58 13.44
C GLN A 38 6.86 -6.79 12.19
N GLY A 39 5.96 -5.93 11.71
CA GLY A 39 6.16 -5.18 10.48
C GLY A 39 7.26 -4.12 10.60
N ASN A 40 7.94 -3.89 9.50
CA ASN A 40 8.89 -2.79 9.37
C ASN A 40 8.15 -1.45 9.35
N ARG A 41 8.71 -0.47 10.02
CA ARG A 41 8.11 0.86 10.14
C ARG A 41 9.08 1.92 9.64
N PHE A 42 8.55 2.88 8.88
CA PHE A 42 9.29 4.09 8.54
C PHE A 42 8.33 5.27 8.41
N MET A 43 8.91 6.46 8.41
CA MET A 43 8.15 7.70 8.32
C MET A 43 8.47 8.40 6.99
N ALA A 44 7.41 8.76 6.26
CA ALA A 44 7.48 9.68 5.13
C ALA A 44 6.49 10.80 5.40
N TYR A 45 6.86 11.74 6.27
CA TYR A 45 5.95 12.79 6.71
C TYR A 45 5.21 13.46 5.54
N PRO A 46 3.91 13.65 5.59
CA PRO A 46 2.98 13.50 6.73
C PRO A 46 2.41 12.08 6.91
N PHE A 47 3.01 11.05 6.34
CA PHE A 47 2.52 9.69 6.42
C PHE A 47 3.42 8.80 7.24
N SER A 48 2.81 7.87 7.99
CA SER A 48 3.51 6.79 8.68
C SER A 48 3.23 5.49 7.93
N VAL A 49 4.27 4.71 7.67
CA VAL A 49 4.18 3.49 6.86
C VAL A 49 4.64 2.29 7.66
N ARG A 50 3.88 1.21 7.58
CA ARG A 50 4.29 -0.11 8.07
C ARG A 50 4.07 -1.12 6.96
N PHE A 51 4.97 -2.08 6.85
CA PHE A 51 4.81 -3.16 5.88
C PHE A 51 5.40 -4.46 6.41
N ILE A 52 4.89 -5.56 5.91
CA ILE A 52 5.40 -6.90 6.22
C ILE A 52 5.27 -7.79 4.98
N LEU A 53 6.27 -8.63 4.77
CA LEU A 53 6.23 -9.70 3.79
C LEU A 53 5.89 -11.01 4.50
N LEU A 54 4.86 -11.70 4.02
CA LEU A 54 4.45 -13.00 4.54
C LEU A 54 4.60 -14.06 3.44
N PRO A 55 5.05 -15.28 3.79
CA PRO A 55 5.07 -16.37 2.82
C PRO A 55 3.66 -16.65 2.30
N SER A 56 3.54 -16.87 1.00
CA SER A 56 2.26 -17.16 0.36
C SER A 56 2.47 -18.03 -0.85
N THR A 57 1.43 -18.73 -1.29
CA THR A 57 1.45 -19.54 -2.51
C THR A 57 1.37 -18.69 -3.77
N SER A 58 0.93 -17.44 -3.64
CA SER A 58 0.83 -16.50 -4.77
C SER A 58 1.27 -15.10 -4.33
N CYS A 59 1.77 -14.31 -5.25
CA CYS A 59 2.06 -12.93 -4.94
C CYS A 59 0.77 -12.11 -4.80
N SER A 60 0.70 -11.30 -3.79
CA SER A 60 -0.42 -10.39 -3.60
C SER A 60 0.01 -9.19 -2.76
N VAL A 61 -0.66 -8.09 -2.94
CA VAL A 61 -0.42 -6.86 -2.19
C VAL A 61 -1.74 -6.36 -1.62
N SER A 62 -1.76 -6.08 -0.33
CA SER A 62 -2.89 -5.41 0.33
C SER A 62 -2.41 -4.12 0.96
N ALA A 63 -3.11 -3.04 0.69
CA ALA A 63 -2.79 -1.72 1.23
C ALA A 63 -3.92 -1.23 2.12
N LEU A 64 -3.62 -1.06 3.39
CA LEU A 64 -4.53 -0.49 4.38
C LEU A 64 -4.26 1.01 4.46
N LEU A 65 -5.18 1.79 3.95
CA LEU A 65 -5.07 3.25 3.90
C LEU A 65 -5.92 3.84 5.01
N THR A 66 -5.28 4.48 5.99
CA THR A 66 -5.94 4.93 7.21
C THR A 66 -5.78 6.43 7.44
N ALA A 67 -6.76 7.00 8.10
CA ALA A 67 -6.71 8.38 8.58
C ALA A 67 -7.19 8.39 10.04
N PRO A 68 -6.27 8.26 11.01
CA PRO A 68 -6.65 8.13 12.42
C PRO A 68 -7.41 9.35 12.94
N LYS A 69 -8.41 9.11 13.79
CA LYS A 69 -9.22 10.15 14.44
C LYS A 69 -8.37 11.12 15.26
N ARG A 70 -7.25 10.65 15.78
CA ARG A 70 -6.31 11.45 16.56
C ARG A 70 -5.82 12.68 15.79
N TYR A 71 -5.60 12.55 14.48
CA TYR A 71 -5.09 13.61 13.63
C TYR A 71 -6.18 14.31 12.84
N GLN A 72 -7.16 13.56 12.35
CA GLN A 72 -8.30 14.07 11.57
C GLN A 72 -9.58 13.85 12.35
N LYS A 73 -10.02 14.88 13.08
CA LYS A 73 -11.14 14.77 14.01
C LYS A 73 -12.50 14.56 13.33
N THR A 74 -12.72 15.19 12.18
CA THR A 74 -13.99 15.09 11.46
C THR A 74 -14.01 13.90 10.51
N ALA A 75 -15.19 13.27 10.36
CA ALA A 75 -15.38 12.18 9.42
C ALA A 75 -15.17 12.63 7.97
N ILE A 76 -15.54 13.86 7.65
CA ILE A 76 -15.36 14.44 6.32
C ILE A 76 -13.87 14.49 5.95
N ASN A 77 -13.04 14.98 6.86
CA ASN A 77 -11.60 15.07 6.64
C ASN A 77 -10.94 13.68 6.55
N ARG A 78 -11.36 12.73 7.40
CA ARG A 78 -10.87 11.37 7.32
C ARG A 78 -11.19 10.71 5.98
N ASN A 79 -12.41 10.89 5.50
CA ASN A 79 -12.84 10.35 4.20
C ASN A 79 -12.05 10.98 3.04
N ARG A 80 -11.83 12.29 3.12
CA ARG A 80 -11.03 13.02 2.13
C ARG A 80 -9.58 12.53 2.09
N ALA A 81 -8.97 12.34 3.25
CA ALA A 81 -7.61 11.78 3.36
C ALA A 81 -7.52 10.38 2.77
N LYS A 82 -8.47 9.51 3.08
CA LYS A 82 -8.52 8.15 2.52
C LYS A 82 -8.67 8.16 1.01
N ARG A 83 -9.49 9.06 0.46
CA ARG A 83 -9.64 9.21 -1.00
C ARG A 83 -8.34 9.64 -1.67
N LEU A 84 -7.63 10.60 -1.09
CA LEU A 84 -6.33 11.03 -1.60
C LEU A 84 -5.33 9.89 -1.61
N LEU A 85 -5.24 9.14 -0.52
CA LEU A 85 -4.35 7.99 -0.42
C LEU A 85 -4.70 6.89 -1.43
N ARG A 86 -5.98 6.58 -1.57
CA ARG A 86 -6.44 5.58 -2.54
C ARG A 86 -6.11 5.97 -3.97
N GLU A 87 -6.35 7.22 -4.32
CA GLU A 87 -6.12 7.73 -5.67
C GLU A 87 -4.64 7.70 -6.03
N THR A 88 -3.79 8.18 -5.17
CA THR A 88 -2.34 8.19 -5.39
C THR A 88 -1.74 6.79 -5.37
N TYR A 89 -2.19 5.92 -4.48
CA TYR A 89 -1.78 4.52 -4.43
C TYR A 89 -2.21 3.77 -5.68
N ARG A 90 -3.47 3.92 -6.09
CA ARG A 90 -4.04 3.28 -7.28
C ARG A 90 -3.19 3.52 -8.53
N LYS A 91 -2.71 4.73 -8.71
CA LYS A 91 -1.92 5.10 -9.89
C LYS A 91 -0.51 4.53 -9.88
N GLN A 92 0.04 4.22 -8.71
CA GLN A 92 1.44 3.83 -8.56
C GLN A 92 1.64 2.38 -8.10
N LYS A 93 0.58 1.67 -7.78
CA LYS A 93 0.67 0.30 -7.24
C LYS A 93 1.35 -0.70 -8.18
N HIS A 94 1.34 -0.46 -9.47
CA HIS A 94 1.95 -1.33 -10.48
C HIS A 94 3.45 -1.57 -10.22
N ILE A 95 4.13 -0.63 -9.61
CA ILE A 95 5.56 -0.75 -9.25
C ILE A 95 5.75 -1.89 -8.24
N LEU A 96 4.87 -1.97 -7.24
CA LEU A 96 4.91 -3.05 -6.24
C LEU A 96 4.60 -4.42 -6.86
N TYR A 97 3.61 -4.49 -7.72
CA TYR A 97 3.26 -5.74 -8.39
C TYR A 97 4.38 -6.24 -9.30
N SER A 98 5.02 -5.34 -10.06
CA SER A 98 6.17 -5.68 -10.88
C SER A 98 7.34 -6.21 -10.05
N HIS A 99 7.57 -5.61 -8.89
CA HIS A 99 8.64 -6.02 -7.97
C HIS A 99 8.39 -7.41 -7.38
N LEU A 100 7.13 -7.77 -7.12
CA LEU A 100 6.76 -9.04 -6.48
C LEU A 100 6.33 -10.13 -7.46
N GLU A 101 6.35 -9.86 -8.76
CA GLU A 101 5.79 -10.74 -9.80
C GLU A 101 6.29 -12.19 -9.74
N ASN A 102 7.56 -12.40 -9.44
CA ASN A 102 8.18 -13.73 -9.41
C ASN A 102 8.37 -14.27 -7.98
N ARG A 103 7.74 -13.66 -6.99
CA ARG A 103 7.88 -14.05 -5.59
C ARG A 103 6.61 -14.72 -5.07
N GLN A 104 6.79 -15.74 -4.25
CA GLN A 104 5.69 -16.37 -3.53
C GLN A 104 5.53 -15.71 -2.15
N GLU A 105 5.21 -14.42 -2.17
CA GLU A 105 5.11 -13.59 -0.98
C GLU A 105 3.88 -12.69 -1.06
N ARG A 106 3.30 -12.42 0.11
CA ARG A 106 2.22 -11.47 0.26
C ARG A 106 2.72 -10.23 1.00
N LEU A 107 2.61 -9.10 0.37
CA LEU A 107 2.97 -7.81 0.97
C LEU A 107 1.73 -7.15 1.56
N ILE A 108 1.81 -6.77 2.82
CA ILE A 108 0.76 -6.01 3.49
C ILE A 108 1.36 -4.69 3.93
N ILE A 109 0.71 -3.60 3.52
CA ILE A 109 1.17 -2.24 3.78
C ILE A 109 0.08 -1.49 4.55
N ASN A 110 0.47 -0.71 5.54
CA ASN A 110 -0.41 0.25 6.18
C ASN A 110 0.18 1.64 6.01
N ILE A 111 -0.56 2.53 5.38
CA ILE A 111 -0.19 3.93 5.21
C ILE A 111 -1.22 4.79 5.95
N GLY A 112 -0.77 5.55 6.94
CA GLY A 112 -1.62 6.40 7.75
C GLY A 112 -1.21 7.86 7.70
N LEU A 113 -2.18 8.76 7.59
CA LEU A 113 -1.94 10.20 7.70
C LEU A 113 -1.73 10.55 9.18
N VAL A 114 -0.58 11.11 9.51
CA VAL A 114 -0.21 11.48 10.89
C VAL A 114 -0.03 13.00 11.04
N SER A 115 -0.74 13.77 10.25
CA SER A 115 -0.72 15.22 10.28
C SER A 115 -2.12 15.78 10.53
N LYS A 116 -2.19 16.87 11.28
CA LYS A 116 -3.44 17.61 11.48
C LYS A 116 -3.85 18.40 10.24
N GLN A 117 -2.89 18.77 9.42
CA GLN A 117 -3.14 19.47 8.16
C GLN A 117 -3.43 18.46 7.05
N MET A 118 -4.42 18.78 6.22
CA MET A 118 -4.72 17.96 5.04
C MET A 118 -3.66 18.20 3.98
N PRO A 119 -2.95 17.15 3.52
CA PRO A 119 -1.97 17.31 2.47
C PRO A 119 -2.65 17.63 1.13
N THR A 120 -1.92 18.30 0.25
CA THR A 120 -2.38 18.52 -1.12
C THR A 120 -2.23 17.22 -1.93
N TYR A 121 -2.96 17.13 -3.03
CA TYR A 121 -2.84 15.98 -3.94
C TYR A 121 -1.40 15.80 -4.44
N LEU A 122 -0.76 16.88 -4.87
CA LEU A 122 0.61 16.83 -5.39
C LEU A 122 1.60 16.32 -4.35
N LEU A 123 1.53 16.80 -3.12
CA LEU A 123 2.38 16.33 -2.03
C LEU A 123 2.13 14.85 -1.73
N THR A 124 0.88 14.43 -1.70
CA THR A 124 0.48 13.03 -1.46
C THR A 124 1.04 12.12 -2.56
N GLU A 125 0.97 12.54 -3.81
CA GLU A 125 1.51 11.80 -4.94
C GLU A 125 3.02 11.63 -4.86
N GLN A 126 3.74 12.70 -4.56
CA GLN A 126 5.19 12.67 -4.38
C GLN A 126 5.60 11.76 -3.22
N LYS A 127 4.91 11.86 -2.10
CA LYS A 127 5.17 11.02 -0.93
C LYS A 127 4.81 9.56 -1.17
N MET A 128 3.76 9.28 -1.93
CA MET A 128 3.40 7.92 -2.30
C MET A 128 4.49 7.28 -3.17
N ASP A 129 5.04 8.00 -4.12
CA ASP A 129 6.17 7.52 -4.94
C ASP A 129 7.39 7.20 -4.06
N GLU A 130 7.73 8.09 -3.14
CA GLU A 130 8.82 7.89 -2.17
C GLU A 130 8.58 6.65 -1.30
N ILE A 131 7.37 6.47 -0.79
CA ILE A 131 6.98 5.33 0.04
C ILE A 131 7.14 4.01 -0.73
N ILE A 132 6.61 3.94 -1.94
CA ILE A 132 6.66 2.74 -2.77
C ILE A 132 8.11 2.38 -3.12
N ARG A 133 8.93 3.34 -3.49
CA ARG A 133 10.35 3.13 -3.79
C ARG A 133 11.11 2.64 -2.56
N THR A 134 10.82 3.18 -1.39
CA THR A 134 11.43 2.76 -0.13
C THR A 134 11.06 1.32 0.22
N ILE A 135 9.81 0.93 0.03
CA ILE A 135 9.35 -0.45 0.26
C ILE A 135 10.06 -1.41 -0.70
N VAL A 136 10.12 -1.08 -1.97
CA VAL A 136 10.82 -1.88 -2.98
C VAL A 136 12.30 -2.07 -2.60
N LYS A 137 12.96 -0.99 -2.21
CA LYS A 137 14.39 -1.03 -1.79
C LYS A 137 14.58 -1.91 -0.57
N LYS A 138 13.76 -1.76 0.47
CA LYS A 138 13.87 -2.54 1.71
C LYS A 138 13.58 -4.01 1.48
N THR A 139 12.57 -4.34 0.70
CA THR A 139 12.23 -5.73 0.39
C THR A 139 13.24 -6.41 -0.54
N SER A 140 13.99 -5.64 -1.34
CA SER A 140 15.08 -6.18 -2.14
C SER A 140 16.28 -6.63 -1.31
N HIS A 141 16.55 -5.93 -0.21
CA HIS A 141 17.68 -6.26 0.67
C HIS A 141 17.41 -7.47 1.59
N GLU A 142 16.15 -7.78 1.88
CA GLU A 142 15.80 -8.92 2.74
C GLU A 142 16.07 -10.28 2.06
N ASN A 143 16.33 -10.29 0.76
CA ASN A 143 16.61 -11.51 0.00
C ASN A 143 18.08 -11.73 -0.36
N ASP A 144 18.92 -10.87 0.07
CA ASP A 144 20.38 -11.03 0.00
C ASP A 144 20.90 -11.61 1.36
#